data_7ea92a83e7da33f557af86abf5c10528
#
_entry.id   7ea92a83e7da33f557af86abf5c10528
#
_cell.length_a   1.000
_cell.length_b   1.000
_cell.length_c   1.000
_cell.angle_alpha   90.00
_cell.angle_beta   90.00
_cell.angle_gamma   90.00
#
_symmetry.space_group_name_H-M   'P 1'
#
loop_
_entity.id
_entity.type
_entity.pdbx_description
1 polymer ?
#
loop_
_entity_poly.entity_id
_entity_poly.type
_entity_poly.pdbx_seq_one_letter_code
_entity_poly.pdbx_strand_id
1 'polypeptide(L)'
;VVFYDFALSGDDAANYVLAAQPAGTTAGITPKELTVENLKVRDKQYDGKNTAEIDGTPVLAGVVDGDVVKFVNGVPTFERVTIGKNIPVSFTAFTLSGDNVTVGNYTLTQPGGITANIVAYAATGEEYEVNSNDWIHTSFVVSAKEGYKLSLTDTADGEWLDTLTATDETGNGRLSFYVKNVATGVISEAVTENYRIDKTAPTGEVRLNERTAFQEFLNKITFGLFFKDDVRVKLTADDEAS
;
A
#
# COMPACT_ATOMS: atom_id res chain seq x y z
N VAL A 1 -33.97 -49.28 -1.99
CA VAL A 1 -33.06 -50.42 -1.87
C VAL A 1 -33.88 -51.66 -2.01
N VAL A 2 -33.48 -52.53 -2.90
CA VAL A 2 -34.12 -53.84 -3.11
C VAL A 2 -33.10 -54.90 -2.75
N PHE A 3 -33.54 -55.94 -2.07
CA PHE A 3 -32.70 -57.07 -1.67
C PHE A 3 -32.98 -58.23 -2.62
N TYR A 4 -31.94 -58.93 -3.08
CA TYR A 4 -32.01 -60.05 -3.96
C TYR A 4 -31.20 -61.23 -3.40
N ASP A 5 -31.61 -62.46 -3.75
CA ASP A 5 -30.89 -63.68 -3.59
C ASP A 5 -30.40 -64.03 -2.18
N PHE A 6 -31.21 -63.63 -1.15
CA PHE A 6 -30.96 -64.13 0.18
C PHE A 6 -31.16 -65.63 0.18
N ALA A 7 -30.16 -66.36 0.60
CA ALA A 7 -30.16 -67.83 0.70
C ALA A 7 -29.80 -68.27 2.14
N LEU A 8 -30.35 -69.37 2.56
CA LEU A 8 -29.97 -70.01 3.81
C LEU A 8 -28.64 -70.74 3.61
N SER A 9 -27.76 -70.71 4.61
CA SER A 9 -26.46 -71.41 4.59
C SER A 9 -26.22 -72.09 5.97
N GLY A 10 -25.38 -73.10 5.96
CA GLY A 10 -25.05 -73.92 7.12
C GLY A 10 -25.47 -75.39 6.91
N ASP A 11 -24.98 -76.26 7.79
CA ASP A 11 -25.15 -77.71 7.65
C ASP A 11 -26.62 -78.16 7.61
N ASP A 12 -27.49 -77.43 8.34
CA ASP A 12 -28.93 -77.71 8.42
C ASP A 12 -29.78 -76.87 7.45
N ALA A 13 -29.18 -76.08 6.57
CA ALA A 13 -29.92 -75.18 5.67
C ALA A 13 -30.96 -75.89 4.83
N ALA A 14 -30.76 -77.13 4.46
CA ALA A 14 -31.65 -77.97 3.66
C ALA A 14 -33.00 -78.26 4.42
N ASN A 15 -33.03 -78.16 5.73
CA ASN A 15 -34.23 -78.44 6.54
C ASN A 15 -35.17 -77.24 6.65
N TYR A 16 -34.77 -76.11 6.04
CA TYR A 16 -35.53 -74.84 6.11
C TYR A 16 -35.76 -74.28 4.73
N VAL A 17 -36.83 -73.51 4.61
CA VAL A 17 -37.19 -72.77 3.42
C VAL A 17 -37.29 -71.27 3.76
N LEU A 18 -36.62 -70.44 3.02
CA LEU A 18 -36.82 -69.02 3.12
C LEU A 18 -38.17 -68.68 2.51
N ALA A 19 -39.14 -68.37 3.36
CA ALA A 19 -40.56 -68.17 2.91
C ALA A 19 -40.74 -67.00 1.98
N ALA A 20 -39.92 -65.96 2.11
CA ALA A 20 -39.93 -64.79 1.26
C ALA A 20 -38.56 -64.06 1.33
N GLN A 21 -38.23 -63.39 0.26
CA GLN A 21 -37.12 -62.43 0.29
C GLN A 21 -37.50 -61.21 1.16
N PRO A 22 -36.52 -60.56 1.81
CA PRO A 22 -36.78 -59.35 2.58
C PRO A 22 -37.44 -58.30 1.74
N ALA A 23 -38.42 -57.63 2.34
CA ALA A 23 -39.08 -56.49 1.66
C ALA A 23 -38.08 -55.38 1.35
N GLY A 24 -38.26 -54.75 0.23
CA GLY A 24 -37.49 -53.55 -0.12
C GLY A 24 -37.71 -52.43 0.88
N THR A 25 -36.71 -51.61 1.07
CA THR A 25 -36.79 -50.38 1.87
C THR A 25 -36.34 -49.19 1.06
N THR A 26 -36.65 -47.97 1.52
CA THR A 26 -36.24 -46.72 0.88
C THR A 26 -35.06 -46.10 1.65
N ALA A 27 -34.14 -45.52 0.91
CA ALA A 27 -33.08 -44.71 1.45
C ALA A 27 -32.90 -43.49 0.57
N GLY A 28 -32.57 -42.36 1.18
CA GLY A 28 -32.29 -41.10 0.45
C GLY A 28 -30.79 -41.05 0.09
N ILE A 29 -30.50 -40.48 -1.06
CA ILE A 29 -29.18 -40.02 -1.46
C ILE A 29 -29.26 -38.52 -1.49
N THR A 30 -28.48 -37.86 -0.63
CA THR A 30 -28.41 -36.41 -0.56
C THR A 30 -27.19 -35.90 -1.28
N PRO A 31 -27.25 -34.73 -1.90
CA PRO A 31 -26.08 -34.11 -2.53
C PRO A 31 -24.95 -33.91 -1.50
N LYS A 32 -23.71 -34.09 -1.96
CA LYS A 32 -22.53 -33.86 -1.16
C LYS A 32 -22.21 -32.37 -1.10
N GLU A 33 -21.90 -31.88 0.08
CA GLU A 33 -21.54 -30.49 0.30
C GLU A 33 -20.10 -30.22 -0.18
N LEU A 34 -19.90 -29.14 -0.93
CA LEU A 34 -18.62 -28.62 -1.37
C LEU A 34 -18.37 -27.26 -0.75
N THR A 35 -17.09 -26.96 -0.52
CA THR A 35 -16.63 -25.65 -0.01
C THR A 35 -15.62 -25.02 -0.94
N VAL A 36 -15.47 -23.70 -0.86
CA VAL A 36 -14.42 -22.95 -1.56
C VAL A 36 -13.30 -22.67 -0.58
N GLU A 37 -12.11 -23.16 -0.89
CA GLU A 37 -10.89 -22.96 -0.11
C GLU A 37 -9.95 -21.97 -0.80
N ASN A 38 -8.97 -21.40 -0.05
CA ASN A 38 -7.97 -20.44 -0.50
C ASN A 38 -8.57 -19.15 -1.09
N LEU A 39 -9.82 -18.84 -0.74
CA LEU A 39 -10.45 -17.59 -1.14
C LEU A 39 -9.91 -16.45 -0.26
N LYS A 40 -9.28 -15.47 -0.90
CA LYS A 40 -8.80 -14.23 -0.28
C LYS A 40 -9.20 -13.07 -1.16
N VAL A 41 -9.26 -11.89 -0.55
CA VAL A 41 -9.49 -10.63 -1.25
C VAL A 41 -8.29 -9.73 -1.01
N ARG A 42 -7.87 -9.05 -2.06
CA ARG A 42 -6.73 -8.14 -2.03
C ARG A 42 -7.10 -6.87 -1.27
N ASP A 43 -6.15 -6.38 -0.47
CA ASP A 43 -6.20 -5.02 0.04
C ASP A 43 -6.13 -4.03 -1.11
N LYS A 44 -6.86 -2.92 -1.02
CA LYS A 44 -6.84 -1.89 -2.07
C LYS A 44 -6.56 -0.51 -1.50
N GLN A 45 -6.00 0.33 -2.33
CA GLN A 45 -5.96 1.77 -2.05
C GLN A 45 -7.35 2.37 -2.26
N TYR A 46 -7.68 3.36 -1.46
CA TYR A 46 -8.95 4.06 -1.58
C TYR A 46 -9.08 4.73 -2.95
N ASP A 47 -10.18 4.42 -3.63
CA ASP A 47 -10.54 4.95 -4.95
C ASP A 47 -11.99 5.47 -5.00
N GLY A 48 -12.67 5.54 -3.85
CA GLY A 48 -14.07 5.95 -3.74
C GLY A 48 -15.07 4.90 -4.19
N LYS A 49 -14.62 3.67 -4.51
CA LYS A 49 -15.48 2.56 -4.99
C LYS A 49 -15.40 1.39 -4.01
N ASN A 50 -16.46 0.60 -3.99
CA ASN A 50 -16.55 -0.63 -3.20
C ASN A 50 -16.12 -1.88 -3.96
N THR A 51 -15.62 -1.76 -5.19
CA THR A 51 -15.12 -2.90 -5.96
C THR A 51 -13.97 -3.58 -5.22
N ALA A 52 -13.93 -4.91 -5.25
CA ALA A 52 -12.89 -5.71 -4.67
C ALA A 52 -12.35 -6.71 -5.71
N GLU A 53 -11.18 -7.28 -5.43
CA GLU A 53 -10.54 -8.27 -6.30
C GLU A 53 -10.16 -9.51 -5.49
N ILE A 54 -10.44 -10.69 -6.06
CA ILE A 54 -9.99 -11.95 -5.48
C ILE A 54 -8.46 -12.03 -5.61
N ASP A 55 -7.80 -12.38 -4.50
CA ASP A 55 -6.36 -12.62 -4.45
C ASP A 55 -6.08 -14.12 -4.42
N GLY A 56 -5.23 -14.58 -5.33
CA GLY A 56 -4.87 -15.98 -5.44
C GLY A 56 -5.83 -16.80 -6.31
N THR A 57 -5.82 -18.11 -6.09
CA THR A 57 -6.62 -19.08 -6.87
C THR A 57 -7.49 -19.89 -5.92
N PRO A 58 -8.76 -19.52 -5.76
CA PRO A 58 -9.71 -20.32 -5.00
C PRO A 58 -9.86 -21.72 -5.60
N VAL A 59 -10.03 -22.73 -4.76
CA VAL A 59 -10.20 -24.12 -5.16
C VAL A 59 -11.47 -24.69 -4.55
N LEU A 60 -12.10 -25.63 -5.28
CA LEU A 60 -13.26 -26.35 -4.80
C LEU A 60 -12.79 -27.57 -4.01
N ALA A 61 -13.26 -27.70 -2.77
CA ALA A 61 -12.94 -28.82 -1.89
C ALA A 61 -14.16 -29.75 -1.73
N GLY A 62 -13.90 -31.04 -1.57
CA GLY A 62 -14.90 -32.07 -1.31
C GLY A 62 -15.41 -32.82 -2.54
N VAL A 63 -14.95 -32.52 -3.75
CA VAL A 63 -15.31 -33.27 -4.98
C VAL A 63 -14.89 -34.73 -4.83
N VAL A 64 -15.74 -35.66 -5.26
CA VAL A 64 -15.45 -37.09 -5.26
C VAL A 64 -14.44 -37.40 -6.37
N ASP A 65 -13.50 -38.30 -6.09
CA ASP A 65 -12.49 -38.67 -7.04
C ASP A 65 -13.13 -39.26 -8.33
N GLY A 66 -12.67 -38.77 -9.48
CA GLY A 66 -13.22 -39.10 -10.78
C GLY A 66 -14.34 -38.18 -11.27
N ASP A 67 -14.94 -37.33 -10.41
CA ASP A 67 -15.93 -36.34 -10.82
C ASP A 67 -15.27 -35.06 -11.35
N VAL A 68 -15.87 -34.48 -12.40
CA VAL A 68 -15.43 -33.22 -12.98
C VAL A 68 -16.43 -32.10 -12.63
N VAL A 69 -16.19 -31.43 -11.52
CA VAL A 69 -16.99 -30.28 -11.07
C VAL A 69 -16.12 -29.05 -11.06
N LYS A 70 -16.61 -27.97 -11.63
CA LYS A 70 -16.00 -26.63 -11.63
C LYS A 70 -16.91 -25.66 -10.92
N PHE A 71 -16.39 -24.47 -10.62
CA PHE A 71 -17.22 -23.39 -10.10
C PHE A 71 -16.88 -22.07 -10.79
N VAL A 72 -17.83 -21.15 -10.74
CA VAL A 72 -17.67 -19.77 -11.20
C VAL A 72 -17.60 -18.89 -9.95
N ASN A 73 -16.57 -18.08 -9.86
CA ASN A 73 -16.37 -17.16 -8.75
C ASN A 73 -17.53 -16.14 -8.65
N GLY A 74 -17.95 -15.87 -7.44
CA GLY A 74 -18.75 -14.69 -7.15
C GLY A 74 -17.93 -13.41 -7.32
N VAL A 75 -18.60 -12.30 -7.58
CA VAL A 75 -17.99 -10.98 -7.67
C VAL A 75 -17.85 -10.39 -6.26
N PRO A 76 -16.64 -10.10 -5.78
CA PRO A 76 -16.42 -9.53 -4.47
C PRO A 76 -16.77 -8.03 -4.43
N THR A 77 -17.28 -7.58 -3.30
CA THR A 77 -17.64 -6.19 -3.05
C THR A 77 -17.41 -5.84 -1.59
N PHE A 78 -16.68 -4.76 -1.31
CA PHE A 78 -16.55 -4.24 0.05
C PHE A 78 -17.90 -3.73 0.56
N GLU A 79 -18.23 -4.00 1.81
CA GLU A 79 -19.49 -3.52 2.42
C GLU A 79 -19.50 -2.01 2.67
N ARG A 80 -18.35 -1.36 2.66
CA ARG A 80 -18.20 0.10 2.76
C ARG A 80 -17.01 0.59 1.92
N VAL A 81 -17.03 1.86 1.57
CA VAL A 81 -15.96 2.52 0.78
C VAL A 81 -14.95 3.29 1.61
N THR A 82 -15.09 3.33 2.94
CA THR A 82 -14.20 4.11 3.81
C THR A 82 -12.91 3.36 4.12
N ILE A 83 -11.81 4.09 4.26
CA ILE A 83 -10.52 3.55 4.74
C ILE A 83 -10.73 2.79 6.06
N GLY A 84 -10.09 1.64 6.19
CA GLY A 84 -10.14 0.83 7.39
C GLY A 84 -9.57 -0.56 7.19
N LYS A 85 -9.37 -1.26 8.31
CA LYS A 85 -8.89 -2.64 8.33
C LYS A 85 -10.05 -3.62 8.54
N ASN A 86 -9.86 -4.85 8.07
CA ASN A 86 -10.81 -5.96 8.24
C ASN A 86 -12.25 -5.59 7.82
N ILE A 87 -12.38 -4.88 6.70
CA ILE A 87 -13.69 -4.52 6.15
C ILE A 87 -14.31 -5.79 5.55
N PRO A 88 -15.54 -6.15 5.95
CA PRO A 88 -16.21 -7.30 5.36
C PRO A 88 -16.37 -7.17 3.85
N VAL A 89 -16.19 -8.29 3.16
CA VAL A 89 -16.41 -8.40 1.73
C VAL A 89 -17.54 -9.40 1.48
N SER A 90 -18.58 -8.96 0.79
CA SER A 90 -19.63 -9.80 0.29
C SER A 90 -19.35 -10.24 -1.15
N PHE A 91 -19.98 -11.32 -1.55
CA PHE A 91 -19.84 -11.88 -2.90
C PHE A 91 -21.21 -12.08 -3.52
N THR A 92 -21.33 -11.90 -4.83
CA THR A 92 -22.44 -12.55 -5.54
C THR A 92 -22.29 -14.06 -5.41
N ALA A 93 -23.38 -14.82 -5.61
CA ALA A 93 -23.34 -16.26 -5.42
C ALA A 93 -22.29 -16.92 -6.31
N PHE A 94 -21.47 -17.78 -5.69
CA PHE A 94 -20.66 -18.76 -6.40
C PHE A 94 -21.58 -19.86 -6.96
N THR A 95 -21.33 -20.30 -8.17
CA THR A 95 -22.14 -21.32 -8.82
C THR A 95 -21.29 -22.49 -9.29
N LEU A 96 -21.84 -23.68 -9.15
CA LEU A 96 -21.19 -24.89 -9.72
C LEU A 96 -21.44 -24.94 -11.23
N SER A 97 -20.48 -25.48 -11.96
CA SER A 97 -20.56 -25.72 -13.41
C SER A 97 -19.88 -27.03 -13.76
N GLY A 98 -20.36 -27.69 -14.81
CA GLY A 98 -19.88 -28.99 -15.26
C GLY A 98 -21.00 -29.77 -15.94
N ASP A 99 -20.87 -31.08 -15.97
CA ASP A 99 -21.97 -31.95 -16.42
C ASP A 99 -23.16 -31.87 -15.46
N ASN A 100 -24.36 -31.64 -15.99
CA ASN A 100 -25.55 -31.40 -15.17
C ASN A 100 -25.88 -32.57 -14.23
N VAL A 101 -25.60 -33.82 -14.63
CA VAL A 101 -25.84 -34.98 -13.77
C VAL A 101 -24.86 -35.00 -12.60
N THR A 102 -23.58 -34.74 -12.88
CA THR A 102 -22.53 -34.72 -11.86
C THR A 102 -22.74 -33.53 -10.92
N VAL A 103 -23.02 -32.34 -11.43
CA VAL A 103 -23.27 -31.12 -10.62
C VAL A 103 -24.46 -31.28 -9.71
N GLY A 104 -25.54 -31.98 -10.16
CA GLY A 104 -26.73 -32.25 -9.35
C GLY A 104 -26.49 -33.10 -8.09
N ASN A 105 -25.35 -33.79 -8.03
CA ASN A 105 -24.93 -34.58 -6.87
C ASN A 105 -24.25 -33.75 -5.78
N TYR A 106 -24.13 -32.45 -5.97
CA TYR A 106 -23.42 -31.55 -5.06
C TYR A 106 -24.24 -30.31 -4.70
N THR A 107 -23.94 -29.78 -3.53
CA THR A 107 -24.37 -28.45 -3.08
C THR A 107 -23.13 -27.64 -2.74
N LEU A 108 -23.14 -26.33 -3.02
CA LEU A 108 -22.03 -25.43 -2.72
C LEU A 108 -22.38 -24.53 -1.53
N THR A 109 -21.61 -24.68 -0.46
CA THR A 109 -21.66 -23.75 0.65
C THR A 109 -21.00 -22.45 0.23
N GLN A 110 -21.77 -21.36 0.30
CA GLN A 110 -21.27 -20.04 -0.08
C GLN A 110 -20.20 -19.56 0.90
N PRO A 111 -19.06 -19.03 0.40
CA PRO A 111 -18.00 -18.52 1.29
C PRO A 111 -18.48 -17.28 2.04
N GLY A 112 -18.03 -17.15 3.30
CA GLY A 112 -18.33 -16.02 4.15
C GLY A 112 -17.19 -15.70 5.10
N GLY A 113 -17.30 -14.58 5.82
CA GLY A 113 -16.31 -14.16 6.82
C GLY A 113 -15.00 -13.63 6.20
N ILE A 114 -14.99 -13.33 4.92
CA ILE A 114 -13.82 -12.78 4.22
C ILE A 114 -13.75 -11.28 4.49
N THR A 115 -12.56 -10.80 4.83
CA THR A 115 -12.29 -9.38 5.04
C THR A 115 -11.02 -8.96 4.29
N ALA A 116 -10.93 -7.69 3.94
CA ALA A 116 -9.74 -7.06 3.39
C ALA A 116 -9.65 -5.60 3.84
N ASN A 117 -8.54 -4.92 3.54
CA ASN A 117 -8.33 -3.55 3.97
C ASN A 117 -8.53 -2.56 2.81
N ILE A 118 -9.08 -1.39 3.12
CA ILE A 118 -8.99 -0.21 2.26
C ILE A 118 -8.04 0.74 2.94
N VAL A 119 -6.88 0.98 2.31
CA VAL A 119 -5.80 1.81 2.85
C VAL A 119 -5.79 3.19 2.20
N ALA A 120 -5.18 4.18 2.87
CA ALA A 120 -4.91 5.47 2.27
C ALA A 120 -4.03 5.29 1.02
N TYR A 121 -4.16 6.19 0.05
CA TYR A 121 -3.29 6.17 -1.10
C TYR A 121 -1.91 6.75 -0.74
N ALA A 122 -0.86 6.22 -1.36
CA ALA A 122 0.46 6.81 -1.28
C ALA A 122 0.56 7.92 -2.34
N ALA A 123 0.86 9.15 -1.92
CA ALA A 123 1.13 10.23 -2.87
C ALA A 123 2.41 9.93 -3.65
N THR A 124 2.38 10.15 -4.94
CA THR A 124 3.44 9.76 -5.89
C THR A 124 4.35 10.92 -6.33
N GLY A 125 4.05 12.16 -5.86
CA GLY A 125 4.67 13.40 -6.31
C GLY A 125 3.96 14.05 -7.52
N GLU A 126 2.93 13.37 -8.05
CA GLU A 126 2.07 13.98 -9.07
C GLU A 126 1.08 15.01 -8.48
N GLU A 127 0.88 14.97 -7.17
CA GLU A 127 -0.08 15.77 -6.42
C GLU A 127 0.50 17.08 -5.86
N TYR A 128 1.82 17.18 -5.80
CA TYR A 128 2.54 18.33 -5.25
C TYR A 128 3.85 18.57 -5.99
N GLU A 129 4.51 19.66 -5.68
CA GLU A 129 5.86 19.98 -6.15
C GLU A 129 6.66 20.63 -5.03
N VAL A 130 7.99 20.51 -5.10
CA VAL A 130 8.93 21.16 -4.20
C VAL A 130 9.74 22.20 -4.96
N ASN A 131 10.12 23.29 -4.29
CA ASN A 131 10.87 24.37 -4.94
C ASN A 131 12.33 24.02 -5.20
N SER A 132 12.89 23.05 -4.49
CA SER A 132 14.28 22.58 -4.73
C SER A 132 14.52 21.23 -4.06
N ASN A 133 15.39 20.43 -4.65
CA ASN A 133 15.94 19.19 -4.07
C ASN A 133 17.41 19.37 -3.64
N ASP A 134 17.93 20.59 -3.67
CA ASP A 134 19.30 20.93 -3.33
C ASP A 134 19.34 22.02 -2.26
N TRP A 135 20.52 22.54 -1.91
CA TRP A 135 20.69 23.62 -0.96
C TRP A 135 19.96 24.88 -1.39
N ILE A 136 19.25 25.50 -0.47
CA ILE A 136 18.50 26.77 -0.65
C ILE A 136 18.89 27.79 0.40
N HIS A 137 18.89 29.06 0.02
CA HIS A 137 19.25 30.18 0.89
C HIS A 137 18.05 30.90 1.47
N THR A 138 16.83 30.44 1.22
CA THR A 138 15.60 31.08 1.68
C THR A 138 14.76 30.14 2.51
N SER A 139 13.78 29.51 1.90
CA SER A 139 12.87 28.56 2.53
C SER A 139 12.55 27.41 1.60
N PHE A 140 12.37 26.23 2.17
CA PHE A 140 11.85 25.08 1.46
C PHE A 140 10.34 25.18 1.40
N VAL A 141 9.78 25.04 0.18
CA VAL A 141 8.35 25.18 -0.06
C VAL A 141 7.84 23.94 -0.78
N VAL A 142 6.79 23.36 -0.25
CA VAL A 142 5.99 22.33 -0.93
C VAL A 142 4.69 22.98 -1.37
N SER A 143 4.34 22.85 -2.64
CA SER A 143 3.13 23.45 -3.23
C SER A 143 2.20 22.34 -3.73
N ALA A 144 0.92 22.41 -3.37
CA ALA A 144 -0.09 21.50 -3.92
C ALA A 144 -0.36 21.82 -5.39
N LYS A 145 -0.50 20.81 -6.22
CA LYS A 145 -1.01 20.96 -7.58
C LYS A 145 -2.53 21.12 -7.60
N GLU A 146 -3.07 21.51 -8.74
CA GLU A 146 -4.52 21.72 -8.90
C GLU A 146 -5.32 20.47 -8.49
N GLY A 147 -6.36 20.69 -7.69
CA GLY A 147 -7.20 19.62 -7.15
C GLY A 147 -6.71 19.00 -5.84
N TYR A 148 -5.60 19.48 -5.30
CA TYR A 148 -5.02 18.97 -4.05
C TYR A 148 -4.77 20.07 -3.02
N LYS A 149 -4.62 19.69 -1.77
CA LYS A 149 -4.25 20.54 -0.64
C LYS A 149 -3.28 19.80 0.26
N LEU A 150 -2.51 20.53 1.04
CA LEU A 150 -1.48 20.01 1.95
C LEU A 150 -1.82 20.33 3.40
N SER A 151 -1.46 19.46 4.33
CA SER A 151 -1.60 19.69 5.77
C SER A 151 -0.47 19.01 6.55
N LEU A 152 -0.14 19.54 7.71
CA LEU A 152 0.76 18.89 8.67
C LEU A 152 0.06 17.83 9.53
N THR A 153 -1.26 17.72 9.41
CA THR A 153 -2.09 16.76 10.15
C THR A 153 -2.95 15.92 9.19
N ASP A 154 -3.26 14.71 9.57
CA ASP A 154 -4.10 13.76 8.81
C ASP A 154 -5.60 13.93 9.08
N THR A 155 -6.01 14.94 9.81
CA THR A 155 -7.40 15.15 10.19
C THR A 155 -8.21 15.82 9.08
N ALA A 156 -9.43 15.36 8.86
CA ALA A 156 -10.33 15.95 7.85
C ALA A 156 -10.63 17.44 8.12
N ASP A 157 -10.70 17.81 9.40
CA ASP A 157 -10.97 19.17 9.89
C ASP A 157 -9.67 19.99 10.11
N GLY A 158 -8.52 19.44 9.72
CA GLY A 158 -7.23 20.14 9.79
C GLY A 158 -7.16 21.33 8.84
N GLU A 159 -6.15 22.16 9.04
CA GLU A 159 -5.85 23.25 8.12
C GLU A 159 -5.25 22.68 6.83
N TRP A 160 -5.93 22.93 5.70
CA TRP A 160 -5.55 22.45 4.38
C TRP A 160 -5.15 23.62 3.48
N LEU A 161 -3.85 23.68 3.17
CA LEU A 161 -3.19 24.80 2.51
C LEU A 161 -2.78 24.46 1.07
N ASP A 162 -2.53 25.48 0.27
CA ASP A 162 -1.92 25.33 -1.04
C ASP A 162 -0.40 25.15 -0.95
N THR A 163 0.21 25.65 0.13
CA THR A 163 1.65 25.58 0.34
C THR A 163 2.00 25.31 1.80
N LEU A 164 3.08 24.55 2.00
CA LEU A 164 3.75 24.39 3.29
C LEU A 164 5.17 24.92 3.18
N THR A 165 5.68 25.54 4.23
CA THR A 165 6.99 26.17 4.22
C THR A 165 7.79 25.77 5.45
N ALA A 166 9.03 25.32 5.24
CA ALA A 166 10.03 25.16 6.28
C ALA A 166 11.11 26.25 6.15
N THR A 167 11.50 26.84 7.27
CA THR A 167 12.41 27.98 7.29
C THR A 167 13.66 27.78 8.14
N ASP A 168 13.75 26.68 8.87
CA ASP A 168 14.86 26.42 9.77
C ASP A 168 16.11 26.04 8.97
N GLU A 169 17.22 26.70 9.31
CA GLU A 169 18.52 26.41 8.72
C GLU A 169 19.01 25.04 9.17
N THR A 170 19.29 24.17 8.20
CA THR A 170 19.68 22.78 8.47
C THR A 170 20.24 22.09 7.22
N GLY A 171 21.25 21.25 7.44
CA GLY A 171 21.80 20.35 6.39
C GLY A 171 20.99 19.07 6.18
N ASN A 172 20.03 18.76 7.08
CA ASN A 172 19.26 17.51 7.03
C ASN A 172 17.83 17.70 7.57
N GLY A 173 17.10 18.66 7.03
CA GLY A 173 15.72 18.93 7.38
C GLY A 173 14.77 17.89 6.80
N ARG A 174 13.65 17.70 7.49
CA ARG A 174 12.55 16.84 7.04
C ARG A 174 11.22 17.55 7.25
N LEU A 175 10.42 17.62 6.20
CA LEU A 175 9.05 18.11 6.25
C LEU A 175 8.11 16.94 5.99
N SER A 176 7.34 16.54 7.00
CA SER A 176 6.31 15.52 6.87
C SER A 176 4.95 16.17 6.76
N PHE A 177 4.15 15.72 5.79
CA PHE A 177 2.85 16.30 5.50
C PHE A 177 1.92 15.27 4.86
N TYR A 178 0.67 15.64 4.70
CA TYR A 178 -0.39 14.85 4.05
C TYR A 178 -0.93 15.62 2.86
N VAL A 179 -1.39 14.87 1.86
CA VAL A 179 -2.02 15.40 0.65
C VAL A 179 -3.49 15.01 0.64
N LYS A 180 -4.38 15.99 0.42
CA LYS A 180 -5.81 15.77 0.31
C LYS A 180 -6.28 16.02 -1.12
N ASN A 181 -6.92 15.05 -1.72
CA ASN A 181 -7.66 15.25 -2.95
C ASN A 181 -8.96 16.00 -2.64
N VAL A 182 -9.12 17.20 -3.19
CA VAL A 182 -10.25 18.09 -2.87
C VAL A 182 -11.59 17.52 -3.35
N ALA A 183 -11.60 16.84 -4.50
CA ALA A 183 -12.82 16.30 -5.09
C ALA A 183 -13.38 15.10 -4.32
N THR A 184 -12.51 14.25 -3.78
CA THR A 184 -12.89 13.02 -3.08
C THR A 184 -12.83 13.14 -1.55
N GLY A 185 -12.14 14.16 -1.03
CA GLY A 185 -11.88 14.34 0.39
C GLY A 185 -10.85 13.36 0.98
N VAL A 186 -10.23 12.54 0.14
CA VAL A 186 -9.29 11.51 0.58
C VAL A 186 -7.95 12.10 0.95
N ILE A 187 -7.42 11.63 2.07
CA ILE A 187 -6.12 12.03 2.62
C ILE A 187 -5.13 10.89 2.35
N SER A 188 -3.92 11.23 1.89
CA SER A 188 -2.82 10.28 1.63
C SER A 188 -2.24 9.70 2.92
N GLU A 189 -1.37 8.70 2.77
CA GLU A 189 -0.37 8.41 3.79
C GLU A 189 0.56 9.61 3.99
N ALA A 190 1.29 9.63 5.12
CA ALA A 190 2.27 10.68 5.38
C ALA A 190 3.37 10.68 4.31
N VAL A 191 3.60 11.83 3.72
CA VAL A 191 4.72 12.09 2.82
C VAL A 191 5.83 12.76 3.61
N THR A 192 7.08 12.45 3.31
CA THR A 192 8.23 13.14 3.91
C THR A 192 9.20 13.57 2.82
N GLU A 193 9.43 14.88 2.73
CA GLU A 193 10.45 15.47 1.88
C GLU A 193 11.65 15.91 2.71
N ASN A 194 12.85 15.67 2.18
CA ASN A 194 14.09 16.13 2.79
C ASN A 194 14.49 17.48 2.18
N TYR A 195 15.04 18.37 3.01
CA TYR A 195 15.48 19.68 2.53
C TYR A 195 16.77 20.11 3.21
N ARG A 196 17.44 21.10 2.60
CA ARG A 196 18.67 21.71 3.11
C ARG A 196 18.56 23.23 2.96
N ILE A 197 18.67 23.93 4.06
CA ILE A 197 18.62 25.40 4.09
C ILE A 197 19.89 25.91 4.75
N ASP A 198 20.62 26.75 4.04
CA ASP A 198 21.75 27.51 4.52
C ASP A 198 21.50 29.00 4.24
N LYS A 199 21.30 29.78 5.28
CA LYS A 199 21.09 31.23 5.21
C LYS A 199 22.31 32.01 5.65
N THR A 200 23.32 31.32 6.13
CA THR A 200 24.53 31.92 6.65
C THR A 200 25.37 32.43 5.49
N ALA A 201 25.60 33.73 5.44
CA ALA A 201 26.49 34.30 4.45
C ALA A 201 27.93 33.88 4.76
N PRO A 202 28.72 33.45 3.75
CA PRO A 202 30.11 33.14 3.98
C PRO A 202 30.85 34.35 4.53
N THR A 203 31.64 34.16 5.60
CA THR A 203 32.53 35.20 6.11
C THR A 203 33.83 35.18 5.33
N GLY A 204 34.29 36.35 4.99
CA GLY A 204 35.54 36.48 4.23
C GLY A 204 36.36 37.65 4.68
N GLU A 205 37.66 37.49 4.64
CA GLU A 205 38.62 38.58 4.92
C GLU A 205 39.36 38.96 3.65
N VAL A 206 39.33 40.24 3.35
CA VAL A 206 40.16 40.78 2.26
C VAL A 206 41.45 41.35 2.85
N ARG A 207 42.55 40.70 2.60
CA ARG A 207 43.86 41.18 2.99
C ARG A 207 44.60 41.76 1.80
N LEU A 208 44.93 43.03 1.92
CA LEU A 208 45.67 43.74 0.87
C LEU A 208 47.13 43.88 1.33
N ASN A 209 48.07 43.53 0.48
CA ASN A 209 49.52 43.80 0.65
C ASN A 209 50.06 43.36 2.00
N GLU A 210 49.94 42.06 2.36
CA GLU A 210 50.64 41.51 3.50
C GLU A 210 52.14 41.73 3.35
N ARG A 211 52.69 42.69 4.12
CA ARG A 211 54.12 43.00 4.16
C ARG A 211 54.74 42.32 5.36
N THR A 212 55.99 41.87 5.17
CA THR A 212 56.78 41.43 6.33
C THR A 212 57.15 42.65 7.21
N ALA A 213 57.36 42.42 8.50
CA ALA A 213 57.74 43.48 9.45
C ALA A 213 58.98 44.30 8.97
N PHE A 214 59.90 43.62 8.23
CA PHE A 214 61.06 44.27 7.64
C PHE A 214 60.67 45.16 6.44
N GLN A 215 59.72 44.74 5.59
CA GLN A 215 59.20 45.55 4.47
C GLN A 215 58.38 46.77 5.00
N GLU A 216 57.67 46.58 6.08
CA GLU A 216 56.94 47.69 6.75
C GLU A 216 57.94 48.72 7.33
N PHE A 217 59.02 48.27 7.99
CA PHE A 217 60.08 49.12 8.52
C PHE A 217 60.74 49.91 7.38
N LEU A 218 61.18 49.24 6.30
CA LEU A 218 61.83 49.89 5.16
C LEU A 218 60.87 50.90 4.51
N ASN A 219 59.61 50.56 4.33
CA ASN A 219 58.59 51.41 3.74
C ASN A 219 58.37 52.70 4.56
N LYS A 220 58.43 52.58 5.90
CA LYS A 220 58.30 53.69 6.83
C LYS A 220 59.51 54.66 6.76
N ILE A 221 60.73 54.15 6.64
CA ILE A 221 61.95 55.01 6.60
C ILE A 221 62.23 55.58 5.22
N THR A 222 61.65 54.99 4.15
CA THR A 222 61.85 55.41 2.78
C THR A 222 60.63 56.15 2.21
N PHE A 223 59.65 56.48 3.02
CA PHE A 223 58.40 57.15 2.62
C PHE A 223 57.68 56.43 1.48
N GLY A 224 57.77 55.11 1.38
CA GLY A 224 57.12 54.33 0.35
C GLY A 224 57.78 54.30 -1.02
N LEU A 225 59.00 54.80 -1.16
CA LEU A 225 59.69 54.94 -2.44
C LEU A 225 60.22 53.62 -3.01
N PHE A 226 60.43 52.59 -2.19
CA PHE A 226 61.08 51.35 -2.62
C PHE A 226 60.14 50.15 -2.85
N PHE A 227 58.90 50.24 -2.48
CA PHE A 227 57.97 49.13 -2.65
C PHE A 227 56.71 49.59 -3.42
N LYS A 228 56.81 49.57 -4.75
CA LYS A 228 55.70 49.64 -5.66
C LYS A 228 55.33 48.25 -6.08
N ASP A 229 54.77 47.47 -5.14
CA ASP A 229 54.28 46.15 -5.46
C ASP A 229 52.88 46.25 -6.09
N ASP A 230 52.58 45.31 -6.97
CA ASP A 230 51.22 45.06 -7.42
C ASP A 230 50.34 44.75 -6.25
N VAL A 231 49.13 45.29 -6.23
CA VAL A 231 48.17 44.99 -5.18
C VAL A 231 47.74 43.53 -5.29
N ARG A 232 48.16 42.70 -4.34
CA ARG A 232 47.73 41.33 -4.23
C ARG A 232 46.54 41.26 -3.29
N VAL A 233 45.42 40.75 -3.80
CA VAL A 233 44.18 40.50 -3.05
C VAL A 233 44.12 39.03 -2.76
N LYS A 234 44.15 38.66 -1.46
CA LYS A 234 43.85 37.31 -1.01
C LYS A 234 42.43 37.31 -0.43
N LEU A 235 41.57 36.58 -1.06
CA LEU A 235 40.22 36.32 -0.55
C LEU A 235 40.24 34.95 0.13
N THR A 236 39.83 34.91 1.39
CA THR A 236 39.46 33.67 2.08
C THR A 236 38.02 33.77 2.44
N ALA A 237 37.22 32.82 2.01
CA ALA A 237 35.86 32.67 2.46
C ALA A 237 35.78 31.39 3.31
N ASP A 238 35.10 31.49 4.44
CA ASP A 238 34.84 30.37 5.35
C ASP A 238 33.33 30.26 5.51
N ASP A 239 32.81 29.06 5.30
CA ASP A 239 31.39 28.75 5.42
C ASP A 239 31.25 27.60 6.42
N GLU A 240 30.66 27.87 7.59
CA GLU A 240 30.52 26.92 8.69
C GLU A 240 29.32 25.97 8.54
N ALA A 241 28.53 26.07 7.44
CA ALA A 241 27.27 25.31 7.26
C ALA A 241 27.41 23.98 6.53
N SER A 242 28.56 23.35 6.54
CA SER A 242 28.81 22.04 5.90
C SER A 242 28.72 20.87 6.87
#